data_fbaaa8804b2dd857c530173a990c0172
#
_entry.id   fbaaa8804b2dd857c530173a990c0172
#
_cell.length_a   1.000
_cell.length_b   1.000
_cell.length_c   1.000
_cell.angle_alpha   90.00
_cell.angle_beta   90.00
_cell.angle_gamma   90.00
#
_symmetry.space_group_name_H-M   'P 1'
#
loop_
_entity.id
_entity.type
_entity.pdbx_description
1 polymer ?
#
loop_
_entity_poly.entity_id
_entity_poly.type
_entity_poly.pdbx_seq_one_letter_code
_entity_poly.pdbx_strand_id
1 'polypeptide(L)'
;MKIEQLNNKNQFVIYGNGTATFQSYDSTIAIIDSNKRTLTLGRRWDYSKTTSKHLYLFLAQEVGYNGVHEVHVALSKPNKRAAIQKLIDTKVIEYDENLI
;
A
#
# COMPACT_ATOMS: atom_id res chain seq x y z
N MET A 1 8.66 13.70 -11.02
CA MET A 1 7.60 12.73 -10.68
C MET A 1 7.56 11.63 -11.72
N LYS A 2 7.43 10.41 -11.27
CA LYS A 2 7.39 9.25 -12.14
C LYS A 2 6.10 8.47 -11.88
N ILE A 3 5.46 8.01 -12.93
CA ILE A 3 4.23 7.22 -12.84
C ILE A 3 4.47 5.88 -13.52
N GLU A 4 4.19 4.79 -12.83
CA GLU A 4 4.25 3.45 -13.39
C GLU A 4 2.86 2.82 -13.36
N GLN A 5 2.50 2.17 -14.44
CA GLN A 5 1.28 1.39 -14.52
C GLN A 5 1.57 -0.04 -14.05
N LEU A 6 0.79 -0.53 -13.11
CA LEU A 6 0.85 -1.93 -12.70
C LEU A 6 0.16 -2.79 -13.77
N ASN A 7 -0.02 -4.08 -13.52
CA ASN A 7 -0.52 -5.04 -14.50
C ASN A 7 -1.95 -4.77 -15.02
N ASN A 8 -2.51 -3.62 -14.68
CA ASN A 8 -3.86 -3.23 -15.07
C ASN A 8 -3.86 -1.74 -15.38
N LYS A 9 -4.51 -1.33 -16.46
CA LYS A 9 -4.51 0.05 -16.91
C LYS A 9 -5.09 1.07 -15.91
N ASN A 10 -5.80 0.60 -14.88
CA ASN A 10 -6.39 1.46 -13.86
C ASN A 10 -5.62 1.44 -12.54
N GLN A 11 -4.44 0.83 -12.53
CA GLN A 11 -3.62 0.67 -11.33
C GLN A 11 -2.27 1.35 -11.57
N PHE A 12 -1.97 2.39 -10.79
CA PHE A 12 -0.78 3.20 -10.99
C PHE A 12 0.02 3.37 -9.72
N VAL A 13 1.34 3.50 -9.87
CA VAL A 13 2.21 3.94 -8.78
C VAL A 13 2.82 5.28 -9.21
N ILE A 14 2.69 6.27 -8.35
CA ILE A 14 3.18 7.63 -8.60
C ILE A 14 4.34 7.88 -7.63
N TYR A 15 5.52 8.16 -8.17
CA TYR A 15 6.72 8.43 -7.40
C TYR A 15 7.03 9.91 -7.36
N GLY A 16 7.45 10.42 -6.20
CA GLY A 16 7.90 11.80 -6.08
C GLY A 16 8.43 12.11 -4.69
N ASN A 17 9.56 12.79 -4.61
CA ASN A 17 10.15 13.32 -3.37
C ASN A 17 10.20 12.34 -2.19
N GLY A 18 10.59 11.10 -2.45
CA GLY A 18 10.70 10.08 -1.41
C GLY A 18 9.38 9.42 -1.06
N THR A 19 8.33 9.62 -1.86
CA THR A 19 7.05 8.95 -1.67
C THR A 19 6.74 8.03 -2.85
N ALA A 20 5.99 6.97 -2.58
CA ALA A 20 5.38 6.12 -3.59
C ALA A 20 3.91 6.00 -3.25
N THR A 21 3.05 6.39 -4.18
CA THR A 21 1.60 6.40 -3.98
C THR A 21 0.96 5.41 -4.91
N PHE A 22 0.23 4.45 -4.36
CA PHE A 22 -0.56 3.51 -5.15
C PHE A 22 -1.96 4.07 -5.34
N GLN A 23 -2.35 4.22 -6.61
CA GLN A 23 -3.68 4.68 -6.98
C GLN A 23 -4.40 3.61 -7.77
N SER A 24 -5.62 3.31 -7.37
CA SER A 24 -6.51 2.36 -8.05
C SER A 24 -7.72 3.14 -8.55
N TYR A 25 -7.93 3.16 -9.87
CA TYR A 25 -8.94 4.02 -10.50
C TYR A 25 -8.70 5.47 -10.06
N ASP A 26 -9.69 6.11 -9.44
CA ASP A 26 -9.57 7.49 -8.98
C ASP A 26 -9.27 7.59 -7.49
N SER A 27 -8.95 6.49 -6.83
CA SER A 27 -8.76 6.46 -5.39
C SER A 27 -7.30 6.26 -5.03
N THR A 28 -6.82 7.03 -4.06
CA THR A 28 -5.52 6.80 -3.44
C THR A 28 -5.66 5.70 -2.41
N ILE A 29 -4.94 4.60 -2.60
CA ILE A 29 -5.07 3.41 -1.77
C ILE A 29 -3.99 3.36 -0.70
N ALA A 30 -2.75 3.71 -1.06
CA ALA A 30 -1.62 3.60 -0.14
C ALA A 30 -0.55 4.63 -0.46
N ILE A 31 0.12 5.11 0.57
CA ILE A 31 1.27 6.01 0.42
C ILE A 31 2.41 5.47 1.28
N ILE A 32 3.56 5.28 0.65
CA ILE A 32 4.80 4.95 1.34
C ILE A 32 5.66 6.19 1.34
N ASP A 33 6.07 6.63 2.53
CA ASP A 33 6.98 7.76 2.69
C ASP A 33 8.32 7.23 3.19
N SER A 34 9.32 7.23 2.32
CA SER A 34 10.65 6.72 2.64
C SER A 34 11.37 7.59 3.66
N ASN A 35 11.10 8.89 3.67
CA ASN A 35 11.74 9.81 4.59
C ASN A 35 11.24 9.60 6.02
N LYS A 36 9.96 9.35 6.17
CA LYS A 36 9.34 9.09 7.48
C LYS A 36 9.30 7.62 7.84
N ARG A 37 9.60 6.74 6.87
CA ARG A 37 9.50 5.29 7.02
C ARG A 37 8.09 4.86 7.44
N THR A 38 7.09 5.44 6.79
CA THR A 38 5.69 5.15 7.09
C THR A 38 4.97 4.57 5.89
N LEU A 39 3.99 3.74 6.19
CA LEU A 39 3.01 3.27 5.22
C LEU A 39 1.65 3.73 5.72
N THR A 40 0.90 4.43 4.87
CA THR A 40 -0.45 4.87 5.16
C THR A 40 -1.40 4.21 4.18
N LEU A 41 -2.45 3.57 4.68
CA LEU A 41 -3.50 2.99 3.85
C LEU A 41 -4.74 3.87 3.92
N GLY A 42 -5.38 4.05 2.77
CA GLY A 42 -6.62 4.78 2.66
C GLY A 42 -7.83 3.89 2.93
N ARG A 43 -9.00 4.51 3.02
CA ARG A 43 -10.25 3.84 3.35
C ARG A 43 -10.61 2.69 2.41
N ARG A 44 -10.14 2.74 1.17
CA ARG A 44 -10.48 1.74 0.15
C ARG A 44 -9.40 0.70 -0.09
N TRP A 45 -8.51 0.51 0.85
CA TRP A 45 -7.40 -0.41 0.66
C TRP A 45 -7.85 -1.85 0.39
N ASP A 46 -9.00 -2.25 0.90
CA ASP A 46 -9.56 -3.58 0.70
C ASP A 46 -10.89 -3.55 -0.06
N TYR A 47 -11.09 -2.53 -0.88
CA TYR A 47 -12.35 -2.27 -1.57
C TYR A 47 -12.81 -3.42 -2.46
N SER A 48 -11.90 -4.06 -3.18
CA SER A 48 -12.21 -5.18 -4.07
C SER A 48 -11.03 -6.13 -4.15
N LYS A 49 -11.25 -7.32 -4.72
CA LYS A 49 -10.17 -8.27 -4.93
C LYS A 49 -9.10 -7.70 -5.85
N THR A 50 -9.50 -6.96 -6.89
CA THR A 50 -8.57 -6.33 -7.82
C THR A 50 -7.71 -5.30 -7.11
N THR A 51 -8.32 -4.42 -6.34
CA THR A 51 -7.60 -3.40 -5.58
C THR A 51 -6.64 -4.05 -4.58
N SER A 52 -7.11 -5.03 -3.81
CA SER A 52 -6.28 -5.72 -2.82
C SER A 52 -5.11 -6.44 -3.47
N LYS A 53 -5.34 -7.13 -4.57
CA LYS A 53 -4.29 -7.83 -5.30
C LYS A 53 -3.18 -6.87 -5.72
N HIS A 54 -3.54 -5.74 -6.29
CA HIS A 54 -2.55 -4.76 -6.75
C HIS A 54 -1.89 -4.04 -5.59
N LEU A 55 -2.61 -3.83 -4.49
CA LEU A 55 -2.01 -3.31 -3.26
C LEU A 55 -0.90 -4.24 -2.76
N TYR A 56 -1.14 -5.55 -2.73
CA TYR A 56 -0.14 -6.50 -2.28
C TYR A 56 1.07 -6.52 -3.21
N LEU A 57 0.86 -6.39 -4.52
CA LEU A 57 1.96 -6.26 -5.48
C LEU A 57 2.76 -4.99 -5.22
N PHE A 58 2.09 -3.87 -4.99
CA PHE A 58 2.73 -2.60 -4.66
C PHE A 58 3.56 -2.72 -3.39
N LEU A 59 3.00 -3.28 -2.33
CA LEU A 59 3.72 -3.44 -1.07
C LEU A 59 4.93 -4.36 -1.23
N ALA A 60 4.79 -5.46 -1.96
CA ALA A 60 5.89 -6.37 -2.21
C ALA A 60 7.01 -5.69 -3.01
N GLN A 61 6.64 -4.88 -3.98
CA GLN A 61 7.57 -4.17 -4.83
C GLN A 61 8.33 -3.09 -4.07
N GLU A 62 7.67 -2.39 -3.14
CA GLU A 62 8.21 -1.23 -2.45
C GLU A 62 8.78 -1.54 -1.07
N VAL A 63 8.59 -2.73 -0.57
CA VAL A 63 8.97 -3.09 0.79
C VAL A 63 10.47 -3.02 1.03
N GLY A 64 11.28 -3.16 -0.01
CA GLY A 64 12.73 -3.00 0.10
C GLY A 64 13.17 -1.61 0.54
N TYR A 65 12.27 -0.67 0.51
CA TYR A 65 12.61 0.72 0.76
C TYR A 65 13.03 1.02 2.20
N ASN A 66 12.50 0.33 3.21
CA ASN A 66 12.74 0.69 4.60
C ASN A 66 12.65 -0.39 5.62
N GLY A 67 12.32 -1.57 5.20
CA GLY A 67 12.24 -2.65 6.14
C GLY A 67 11.10 -2.51 7.14
N VAL A 68 9.88 -2.19 6.70
CA VAL A 68 8.74 -2.45 7.54
C VAL A 68 8.56 -3.96 7.52
N HIS A 69 9.35 -4.63 8.36
CA HIS A 69 9.44 -6.07 8.40
C HIS A 69 8.07 -6.73 8.62
N GLU A 70 7.24 -6.11 9.44
CA GLU A 70 5.89 -6.60 9.75
C GLU A 70 5.02 -6.69 8.50
N VAL A 71 5.19 -5.77 7.55
CA VAL A 71 4.45 -5.81 6.30
C VAL A 71 4.90 -7.01 5.46
N HIS A 72 6.19 -7.28 5.40
CA HIS A 72 6.71 -8.46 4.73
C HIS A 72 6.13 -9.73 5.30
N VAL A 73 6.11 -9.84 6.62
CA VAL A 73 5.55 -11.01 7.31
C VAL A 73 4.07 -11.14 6.97
N ALA A 74 3.33 -10.04 6.99
CA ALA A 74 1.90 -10.05 6.67
C ALA A 74 1.64 -10.54 5.24
N LEU A 75 2.47 -10.12 4.28
CA LEU A 75 2.32 -10.53 2.88
C LEU A 75 2.59 -12.02 2.68
N SER A 76 3.30 -12.66 3.60
CA SER A 76 3.57 -14.10 3.53
C SER A 76 2.48 -14.96 4.15
N LYS A 77 1.51 -14.35 4.84
CA LYS A 77 0.44 -15.08 5.51
C LYS A 77 -0.61 -15.56 4.51
N PRO A 78 -1.30 -16.70 4.82
CA PRO A 78 -2.40 -17.16 3.97
C PRO A 78 -3.53 -16.15 3.84
N ASN A 79 -3.87 -15.46 4.94
CA ASN A 79 -4.89 -14.41 4.93
C ASN A 79 -4.22 -13.04 5.06
N LYS A 80 -3.80 -12.49 3.93
CA LYS A 80 -3.10 -11.20 3.89
C LYS A 80 -3.97 -10.07 4.42
N ARG A 81 -5.26 -10.09 4.10
CA ARG A 81 -6.18 -9.04 4.52
C ARG A 81 -6.25 -8.95 6.04
N ALA A 82 -6.43 -10.08 6.70
CA ALA A 82 -6.50 -10.11 8.17
C ALA A 82 -5.17 -9.68 8.79
N ALA A 83 -4.05 -10.11 8.21
CA ALA A 83 -2.73 -9.74 8.70
C ALA A 83 -2.48 -8.23 8.56
N ILE A 84 -2.85 -7.63 7.43
CA ILE A 84 -2.73 -6.19 7.22
C ILE A 84 -3.65 -5.44 8.16
N GLN A 85 -4.90 -5.90 8.34
CA GLN A 85 -5.84 -5.27 9.26
C GLN A 85 -5.28 -5.25 10.69
N LYS A 86 -4.63 -6.32 11.11
CA LYS A 86 -4.00 -6.38 12.43
C LYS A 86 -2.91 -5.31 12.56
N LEU A 87 -2.12 -5.09 11.52
CA LEU A 87 -1.09 -4.05 11.54
C LEU A 87 -1.69 -2.65 11.62
N ILE A 88 -2.85 -2.43 11.00
CA ILE A 88 -3.58 -1.17 11.15
C ILE A 88 -4.05 -1.03 12.59
N ASP A 89 -4.63 -2.06 13.16
CA ASP A 89 -5.17 -2.04 14.54
C ASP A 89 -4.08 -1.79 15.58
N THR A 90 -2.88 -2.30 15.33
CA THR A 90 -1.73 -2.11 16.24
C THR A 90 -0.91 -0.88 15.90
N LYS A 91 -1.34 -0.10 14.92
CA LYS A 91 -0.71 1.16 14.48
C LYS A 91 0.71 1.01 13.90
N VAL A 92 1.04 -0.17 13.43
CA VAL A 92 2.25 -0.39 12.64
C VAL A 92 2.07 0.24 11.26
N ILE A 93 0.85 0.13 10.71
CA ILE A 93 0.44 0.80 9.49
C ILE A 93 -0.51 1.93 9.86
N GLU A 94 -0.28 3.12 9.32
CA GLU A 94 -1.18 4.24 9.52
C GLU A 94 -2.41 4.08 8.63
N TYR A 95 -3.56 4.49 9.15
CA TYR A 95 -4.81 4.44 8.40
C TYR A 95 -5.42 5.84 8.35
N ASP A 96 -5.74 6.31 7.15
CA ASP A 96 -6.35 7.61 6.95
C ASP A 96 -7.67 7.43 6.19
N GLU A 97 -8.78 7.55 6.91
CA GLU A 97 -10.12 7.39 6.32
C GLU A 97 -10.47 8.46 5.30
N ASN A 98 -9.74 9.58 5.29
CA ASN A 98 -9.94 10.66 4.34
C ASN A 98 -9.15 10.48 3.05
N LEU A 99 -8.31 9.49 2.99
CA LEU A 99 -7.52 9.18 1.81
C LEU A 99 -8.38 8.39 0.84
N ILE A 100 -8.79 9.03 -0.22
CA ILE A 100 -9.65 8.42 -1.24
C ILE A 100 -9.12 8.72 -2.63
#